data_738857c2497bc911e86a3c6ef8143f4a
#
_entry.id   738857c2497bc911e86a3c6ef8143f4a
#
_cell.length_a   1.000
_cell.length_b   1.000
_cell.length_c   1.000
_cell.angle_alpha   90.00
_cell.angle_beta   90.00
_cell.angle_gamma   90.00
#
_symmetry.space_group_name_H-M   'P 1'
#
loop_
_entity.id
_entity.type
_entity.pdbx_description
1 polymer ?
#
loop_
_entity_poly.entity_id
_entity_poly.type
_entity_poly.pdbx_seq_one_letter_code
_entity_poly.pdbx_strand_id
1 'polypeptide(L)'
;MTVPFQRRVVITGLGAISNLGTDVESTWDGLREGRSGIRSITAFEQDERWNTTIAGEVQNWDPSEKLDRGEIKKTDRVAQLGIWAAVEAMENSGLDWEQCDPYRNGVVIGSGVGGIQTIEASSLLLADRGPKRLSPFTVPKLMVNACAGNVSI
;
A
#
# COMPACT_ATOMS: atom_id res chain seq x y z
N MET A 1 3.93 -28.09 37.12
CA MET A 1 3.18 -27.60 35.94
C MET A 1 4.22 -27.07 34.97
N THR A 2 4.49 -27.83 33.90
CA THR A 2 5.39 -27.39 32.83
C THR A 2 4.61 -26.38 31.97
N VAL A 3 5.08 -25.13 31.95
CA VAL A 3 4.54 -24.09 31.07
C VAL A 3 4.71 -24.59 29.63
N PRO A 4 3.63 -24.69 28.83
CA PRO A 4 3.75 -25.14 27.46
C PRO A 4 4.71 -24.20 26.72
N PHE A 5 5.58 -24.79 25.89
CA PHE A 5 6.55 -24.10 25.05
C PHE A 5 5.91 -22.88 24.38
N GLN A 6 6.18 -21.68 24.89
CA GLN A 6 5.77 -20.47 24.22
C GLN A 6 6.64 -20.32 22.95
N ARG A 7 5.99 -20.41 21.78
CA ARG A 7 6.67 -20.13 20.53
C ARG A 7 7.15 -18.69 20.56
N ARG A 8 8.44 -18.48 20.36
CA ARG A 8 9.00 -17.15 20.20
C ARG A 8 8.66 -16.64 18.80
N VAL A 9 8.01 -15.48 18.75
CA VAL A 9 7.77 -14.73 17.51
C VAL A 9 8.72 -13.55 17.51
N VAL A 10 9.40 -13.33 16.39
CA VAL A 10 10.35 -12.23 16.20
C VAL A 10 10.02 -11.46 14.93
N ILE A 11 10.31 -10.16 14.92
CA ILE A 11 10.25 -9.31 13.73
C ILE A 11 11.63 -9.39 13.08
N THR A 12 11.68 -9.78 11.81
CA THR A 12 12.93 -9.95 11.05
C THR A 12 13.18 -8.81 10.06
N GLY A 13 12.13 -8.10 9.64
CA GLY A 13 12.25 -6.97 8.73
C GLY A 13 11.10 -6.00 8.91
N LEU A 14 11.34 -4.75 8.57
CA LEU A 14 10.38 -3.66 8.59
C LEU A 14 10.33 -2.99 7.22
N GLY A 15 9.16 -2.50 6.83
CA GLY A 15 8.98 -1.66 5.67
C GLY A 15 7.87 -0.65 5.92
N ALA A 16 8.04 0.55 5.44
CA ALA A 16 7.09 1.64 5.64
C ALA A 16 7.01 2.56 4.44
N ILE A 17 5.84 3.13 4.23
CA ILE A 17 5.64 4.30 3.40
C ILE A 17 4.59 5.19 4.07
N SER A 18 4.90 6.45 4.24
CA SER A 18 4.07 7.40 4.97
C SER A 18 4.14 8.80 4.37
N ASN A 19 3.40 9.73 4.95
CA ASN A 19 3.49 11.15 4.63
C ASN A 19 4.77 11.83 5.16
N LEU A 20 5.62 11.10 5.89
CA LEU A 20 6.92 11.57 6.41
C LEU A 20 8.10 11.05 5.60
N GLY A 21 7.93 9.90 4.91
CA GLY A 21 8.97 9.27 4.13
C GLY A 21 8.48 8.05 3.34
N THR A 22 9.27 7.61 2.41
CA THR A 22 8.98 6.48 1.52
C THR A 22 9.62 5.16 1.95
N ASP A 23 10.29 5.16 3.11
CA ASP A 23 10.94 4.03 3.75
C ASP A 23 10.88 4.14 5.27
N VAL A 24 11.37 3.12 5.97
CA VAL A 24 11.39 3.06 7.44
C VAL A 24 12.28 4.15 8.02
N GLU A 25 13.46 4.37 7.46
CA GLU A 25 14.45 5.31 7.97
C GLU A 25 13.93 6.74 7.93
N SER A 26 13.49 7.21 6.77
CA SER A 26 12.95 8.57 6.59
C SER A 26 11.66 8.81 7.38
N THR A 27 10.81 7.78 7.50
CA THR A 27 9.60 7.84 8.33
C THR A 27 9.97 7.96 9.80
N TRP A 28 10.93 7.16 10.28
CA TRP A 28 11.39 7.18 11.66
C TRP A 28 12.07 8.49 12.04
N ASP A 29 12.94 9.00 11.18
CA ASP A 29 13.58 10.31 11.38
C ASP A 29 12.56 11.44 11.44
N GLY A 30 11.55 11.41 10.58
CA GLY A 30 10.45 12.36 10.66
C GLY A 30 9.72 12.32 11.98
N LEU A 31 9.47 11.14 12.53
CA LEU A 31 8.85 10.96 13.84
C LEU A 31 9.75 11.46 14.98
N ARG A 32 11.04 11.14 14.96
CA ARG A 32 12.01 11.58 15.97
C ARG A 32 12.16 13.09 16.02
N GLU A 33 12.13 13.75 14.87
CA GLU A 33 12.24 15.20 14.75
C GLU A 33 10.92 15.93 15.05
N GLY A 34 9.82 15.20 15.24
CA GLY A 34 8.49 15.79 15.41
C GLY A 34 7.98 16.52 14.16
N ARG A 35 8.44 16.13 12.97
CA ARG A 35 7.98 16.70 11.70
C ARG A 35 6.50 16.41 11.49
N SER A 36 5.76 17.41 11.02
CA SER A 36 4.40 17.18 10.54
C SER A 36 4.41 16.79 9.07
N GLY A 37 3.80 15.65 8.76
CA GLY A 37 3.52 15.25 7.39
C GLY A 37 2.16 15.75 6.87
N ILE A 38 1.45 16.56 7.67
CA ILE A 38 0.16 17.15 7.26
C ILE A 38 0.42 18.44 6.49
N ARG A 39 -0.15 18.52 5.28
CA ARG A 39 0.03 19.63 4.35
C ARG A 39 -1.28 19.91 3.61
N SER A 40 -1.32 21.01 2.86
CA SER A 40 -2.44 21.25 1.94
C SER A 40 -2.60 20.11 0.96
N ILE A 41 -3.84 19.69 0.73
CA ILE A 41 -4.17 18.62 -0.22
C ILE A 41 -3.77 19.04 -1.63
N THR A 42 -3.08 18.14 -2.34
CA THR A 42 -2.65 18.35 -3.73
C THR A 42 -3.21 17.31 -4.69
N ALA A 43 -3.79 16.23 -4.19
CA ALA A 43 -4.29 15.11 -4.99
C ALA A 43 -5.53 15.46 -5.85
N PHE A 44 -6.26 16.52 -5.49
CA PHE A 44 -7.42 17.04 -6.22
C PHE A 44 -7.64 18.52 -5.95
N GLU A 45 -8.35 19.18 -6.87
CA GLU A 45 -8.75 20.58 -6.71
C GLU A 45 -9.86 20.73 -5.67
N GLN A 46 -9.72 21.72 -4.80
CA GLN A 46 -10.68 22.03 -3.76
C GLN A 46 -11.43 23.30 -4.06
N ASP A 47 -12.71 23.34 -3.70
CA ASP A 47 -13.56 24.53 -3.75
C ASP A 47 -14.21 24.81 -2.39
N GLU A 48 -15.09 25.79 -2.33
CA GLU A 48 -15.77 26.27 -1.11
C GLU A 48 -16.61 25.18 -0.39
N ARG A 49 -16.89 24.05 -1.03
CA ARG A 49 -17.66 22.92 -0.44
C ARG A 49 -16.83 22.08 0.50
N TRP A 50 -15.48 22.21 0.46
CA TRP A 50 -14.58 21.40 1.27
C TRP A 50 -14.30 22.07 2.61
N ASN A 51 -14.68 21.40 3.70
CA ASN A 51 -14.40 21.87 5.06
C ASN A 51 -12.97 21.53 5.53
N THR A 52 -12.29 20.60 4.86
CA THR A 52 -10.93 20.17 5.19
C THR A 52 -10.04 20.36 3.99
N THR A 53 -8.95 21.10 4.19
CA THR A 53 -8.00 21.48 3.14
C THR A 53 -6.61 20.86 3.32
N ILE A 54 -6.43 20.07 4.38
CA ILE A 54 -5.14 19.48 4.75
C ILE A 54 -5.26 17.95 4.88
N ALA A 55 -4.20 17.23 4.51
CA ALA A 55 -4.10 15.79 4.64
C ALA A 55 -2.64 15.33 4.77
N GLY A 56 -2.46 14.07 5.19
CA GLY A 56 -1.17 13.39 5.16
C GLY A 56 -1.00 12.61 3.87
N GLU A 57 -0.62 13.28 2.80
CA GLU A 57 -0.39 12.64 1.50
C GLU A 57 1.03 12.06 1.41
N VAL A 58 1.16 10.87 0.84
CA VAL A 58 2.46 10.33 0.39
C VAL A 58 2.87 11.10 -0.86
N GLN A 59 3.89 11.94 -0.73
CA GLN A 59 4.43 12.78 -1.80
C GLN A 59 5.81 12.31 -2.24
N ASN A 60 6.26 12.77 -3.42
CA ASN A 60 7.59 12.46 -3.98
C ASN A 60 7.85 10.94 -4.08
N TRP A 61 6.83 10.19 -4.46
CA TRP A 61 6.87 8.74 -4.58
C TRP A 61 6.42 8.31 -5.98
N ASP A 62 7.25 7.52 -6.62
CA ASP A 62 6.96 6.90 -7.92
C ASP A 62 6.96 5.37 -7.77
N PRO A 63 5.82 4.71 -7.94
CA PRO A 63 5.76 3.25 -7.84
C PRO A 63 6.66 2.53 -8.86
N SER A 64 7.04 3.18 -9.95
CA SER A 64 7.87 2.56 -11.01
C SER A 64 9.30 2.25 -10.57
N GLU A 65 9.73 2.75 -9.42
CA GLU A 65 11.03 2.40 -8.84
C GLU A 65 11.07 0.95 -8.30
N LYS A 66 9.93 0.38 -7.93
CA LYS A 66 9.83 -0.98 -7.38
C LYS A 66 8.83 -1.89 -8.10
N LEU A 67 7.89 -1.34 -8.88
CA LEU A 67 6.86 -2.07 -9.59
C LEU A 67 7.01 -1.87 -11.11
N ASP A 68 6.78 -2.91 -11.87
CA ASP A 68 6.76 -2.78 -13.31
C ASP A 68 5.46 -2.10 -13.83
N ARG A 69 5.47 -1.68 -15.11
CA ARG A 69 4.31 -1.02 -15.72
C ARG A 69 3.05 -1.89 -15.75
N GLY A 70 3.21 -3.20 -15.83
CA GLY A 70 2.10 -4.15 -15.84
C GLY A 70 1.45 -4.24 -14.46
N GLU A 71 2.25 -4.29 -13.40
CA GLU A 71 1.80 -4.29 -12.01
C GLU A 71 1.10 -2.97 -11.66
N ILE A 72 1.71 -1.83 -12.00
CA ILE A 72 1.10 -0.50 -11.79
C ILE A 72 -0.27 -0.40 -12.49
N LYS A 73 -0.38 -0.90 -13.71
CA LYS A 73 -1.63 -0.89 -14.48
C LYS A 73 -2.73 -1.74 -13.83
N LYS A 74 -2.36 -2.84 -13.18
CA LYS A 74 -3.27 -3.84 -12.62
C LYS A 74 -3.59 -3.62 -11.14
N THR A 75 -2.92 -2.70 -10.47
CA THR A 75 -3.08 -2.42 -9.04
C THR A 75 -3.65 -1.02 -8.80
N ASP A 76 -4.39 -0.86 -7.70
CA ASP A 76 -4.77 0.45 -7.17
C ASP A 76 -3.64 1.02 -6.31
N ARG A 77 -3.65 2.33 -6.06
CA ARG A 77 -2.65 3.00 -5.24
C ARG A 77 -2.47 2.35 -3.86
N VAL A 78 -3.56 1.88 -3.23
CA VAL A 78 -3.46 1.20 -1.92
C VAL A 78 -2.63 -0.08 -2.00
N ALA A 79 -2.77 -0.86 -3.06
CA ALA A 79 -1.96 -2.06 -3.25
C ALA A 79 -0.50 -1.70 -3.57
N GLN A 80 -0.26 -0.68 -4.39
CA GLN A 80 1.09 -0.18 -4.71
C GLN A 80 1.84 0.27 -3.45
N LEU A 81 1.19 1.02 -2.56
CA LEU A 81 1.77 1.44 -1.27
C LEU A 81 2.11 0.24 -0.39
N GLY A 82 1.21 -0.74 -0.30
CA GLY A 82 1.45 -1.93 0.51
C GLY A 82 2.54 -2.85 -0.06
N ILE A 83 2.60 -3.01 -1.39
CA ILE A 83 3.69 -3.75 -2.05
C ILE A 83 5.02 -3.06 -1.81
N TRP A 84 5.08 -1.73 -1.95
CA TRP A 84 6.27 -0.94 -1.69
C TRP A 84 6.88 -1.21 -0.30
N ALA A 85 6.04 -1.13 0.74
CA ALA A 85 6.46 -1.42 2.11
C ALA A 85 6.81 -2.91 2.30
N ALA A 86 6.09 -3.83 1.64
CA ALA A 86 6.39 -5.25 1.73
C ALA A 86 7.76 -5.59 1.12
N VAL A 87 8.11 -5.01 -0.02
CA VAL A 87 9.43 -5.19 -0.66
C VAL A 87 10.53 -4.73 0.29
N GLU A 88 10.42 -3.54 0.88
CA GLU A 88 11.40 -3.06 1.86
C GLU A 88 11.52 -4.00 3.08
N ALA A 89 10.39 -4.48 3.63
CA ALA A 89 10.40 -5.42 4.74
C ALA A 89 11.08 -6.74 4.40
N MET A 90 10.86 -7.24 3.18
CA MET A 90 11.50 -8.46 2.68
C MET A 90 13.01 -8.28 2.52
N GLU A 91 13.45 -7.19 1.90
CA GLU A 91 14.86 -6.84 1.75
C GLU A 91 15.53 -6.66 3.12
N ASN A 92 14.89 -5.94 4.02
CA ASN A 92 15.40 -5.68 5.38
C ASN A 92 15.48 -6.94 6.24
N SER A 93 14.65 -7.96 5.98
CA SER A 93 14.65 -9.22 6.73
C SER A 93 15.90 -10.07 6.51
N GLY A 94 16.59 -9.89 5.37
CA GLY A 94 17.73 -10.72 4.96
C GLY A 94 17.39 -12.19 4.73
N LEU A 95 16.10 -12.53 4.62
CA LEU A 95 15.67 -13.90 4.35
C LEU A 95 15.93 -14.26 2.88
N ASP A 96 16.46 -15.45 2.66
CA ASP A 96 16.53 -16.06 1.33
C ASP A 96 15.22 -16.78 1.04
N TRP A 97 14.35 -16.12 0.28
CA TRP A 97 13.01 -16.62 -0.02
C TRP A 97 13.01 -17.88 -0.88
N GLU A 98 14.06 -18.11 -1.69
CA GLU A 98 14.20 -19.31 -2.50
C GLU A 98 14.46 -20.56 -1.64
N GLN A 99 15.02 -20.38 -0.45
CA GLN A 99 15.25 -21.44 0.52
C GLN A 99 14.09 -21.61 1.53
N CYS A 100 13.11 -20.74 1.51
CA CYS A 100 11.95 -20.84 2.38
C CYS A 100 10.95 -21.87 1.86
N ASP A 101 10.34 -22.64 2.77
CA ASP A 101 9.23 -23.53 2.44
C ASP A 101 7.99 -22.68 2.08
N PRO A 102 7.53 -22.67 0.81
CA PRO A 102 6.42 -21.84 0.37
C PRO A 102 5.10 -22.17 1.09
N TYR A 103 4.92 -23.40 1.58
CA TYR A 103 3.72 -23.79 2.33
C TYR A 103 3.71 -23.29 3.77
N ARG A 104 4.80 -22.72 4.23
CA ARG A 104 4.92 -22.11 5.56
C ARG A 104 4.96 -20.59 5.53
N ASN A 105 4.99 -20.00 4.36
CA ASN A 105 4.94 -18.56 4.16
C ASN A 105 3.50 -18.12 4.01
N GLY A 106 3.19 -16.95 4.55
CA GLY A 106 1.86 -16.38 4.46
C GLY A 106 1.90 -14.85 4.47
N VAL A 107 0.93 -14.24 3.82
CA VAL A 107 0.78 -12.79 3.75
C VAL A 107 -0.53 -12.38 4.43
N VAL A 108 -0.43 -11.49 5.40
CA VAL A 108 -1.60 -10.91 6.09
C VAL A 108 -1.48 -9.39 6.03
N ILE A 109 -2.29 -8.77 5.18
CA ILE A 109 -2.34 -7.30 5.01
C ILE A 109 -3.79 -6.86 5.10
N GLY A 110 -4.08 -5.94 6.01
CA GLY A 110 -5.41 -5.36 6.19
C GLY A 110 -5.60 -4.06 5.40
N SER A 111 -6.80 -3.83 4.93
CA SER A 111 -7.23 -2.56 4.33
C SER A 111 -8.69 -2.29 4.74
N GLY A 112 -9.02 -1.01 4.98
CA GLY A 112 -10.39 -0.64 5.36
C GLY A 112 -11.37 -0.70 4.20
N VAL A 113 -10.95 -0.27 3.00
CA VAL A 113 -11.83 -0.10 1.83
C VAL A 113 -11.27 -0.81 0.58
N GLY A 114 -9.98 -1.02 0.50
CA GLY A 114 -9.33 -1.47 -0.74
C GLY A 114 -9.13 -0.31 -1.72
N GLY A 115 -9.30 -0.58 -3.03
CA GLY A 115 -9.02 0.36 -4.10
C GLY A 115 -10.08 1.45 -4.28
N ILE A 116 -10.20 2.37 -3.34
CA ILE A 116 -11.21 3.44 -3.36
C ILE A 116 -11.08 4.34 -4.59
N GLN A 117 -9.88 4.63 -5.05
CA GLN A 117 -9.66 5.44 -6.26
C GLN A 117 -10.19 4.73 -7.50
N THR A 118 -10.01 3.40 -7.58
CA THR A 118 -10.56 2.58 -8.67
C THR A 118 -12.09 2.55 -8.62
N ILE A 119 -12.70 2.48 -7.43
CA ILE A 119 -14.16 2.51 -7.26
C ILE A 119 -14.71 3.84 -7.79
N GLU A 120 -14.17 4.96 -7.35
CA GLU A 120 -14.60 6.30 -7.76
C GLU A 120 -14.44 6.50 -9.27
N ALA A 121 -13.24 6.30 -9.79
CA ALA A 121 -12.95 6.48 -11.23
C ALA A 121 -13.82 5.56 -12.10
N SER A 122 -14.03 4.31 -11.70
CA SER A 122 -14.88 3.37 -12.44
C SER A 122 -16.35 3.76 -12.40
N SER A 123 -16.84 4.28 -11.27
CA SER A 123 -18.23 4.75 -11.13
C SER A 123 -18.50 5.95 -12.02
N LEU A 124 -17.60 6.92 -12.04
CA LEU A 124 -17.69 8.10 -12.91
C LEU A 124 -17.62 7.70 -14.39
N LEU A 125 -16.68 6.81 -14.76
CA LEU A 125 -16.54 6.33 -16.11
C LEU A 125 -17.77 5.53 -16.59
N LEU A 126 -18.35 4.71 -15.70
CA LEU A 126 -19.58 3.97 -15.99
C LEU A 126 -20.75 4.92 -16.29
N ALA A 127 -20.89 5.98 -15.50
CA ALA A 127 -21.95 6.97 -15.66
C ALA A 127 -21.76 7.79 -16.96
N ASP A 128 -20.53 8.16 -17.29
CA ASP A 128 -20.21 9.00 -18.47
C ASP A 128 -20.21 8.20 -19.79
N ARG A 129 -19.59 7.00 -19.81
CA ARG A 129 -19.27 6.26 -21.07
C ARG A 129 -19.83 4.85 -21.14
N GLY A 130 -20.52 4.41 -20.11
CA GLY A 130 -21.14 3.09 -20.04
C GLY A 130 -20.17 1.93 -19.82
N PRO A 131 -20.72 0.69 -19.66
CA PRO A 131 -19.97 -0.46 -19.16
C PRO A 131 -18.86 -0.96 -20.10
N LYS A 132 -18.95 -0.71 -21.40
CA LYS A 132 -17.94 -1.16 -22.37
C LYS A 132 -16.57 -0.49 -22.22
N ARG A 133 -16.49 0.57 -21.42
CA ARG A 133 -15.26 1.33 -21.17
C ARG A 133 -14.57 0.95 -19.87
N LEU A 134 -15.22 0.15 -19.04
CA LEU A 134 -14.61 -0.32 -17.80
C LEU A 134 -13.42 -1.24 -18.07
N SER A 135 -12.39 -1.10 -17.25
CA SER A 135 -11.21 -1.97 -17.31
C SER A 135 -11.56 -3.38 -16.82
N PRO A 136 -11.05 -4.46 -17.48
CA PRO A 136 -11.16 -5.81 -16.94
C PRO A 136 -10.46 -5.97 -15.59
N PHE A 137 -9.54 -5.07 -15.26
CA PHE A 137 -8.83 -5.04 -13.98
C PHE A 137 -9.58 -4.27 -12.87
N THR A 138 -10.77 -3.72 -13.15
CA THR A 138 -11.53 -2.95 -12.14
C THR A 138 -11.75 -3.78 -10.89
N VAL A 139 -12.25 -5.01 -10.99
CA VAL A 139 -12.52 -5.87 -9.83
C VAL A 139 -11.23 -6.25 -9.08
N PRO A 140 -10.20 -6.81 -9.73
CA PRO A 140 -8.93 -7.10 -9.03
C PRO A 140 -8.31 -5.89 -8.32
N LYS A 141 -8.44 -4.69 -8.89
CA LYS A 141 -7.88 -3.45 -8.32
C LYS A 141 -8.63 -2.98 -7.06
N LEU A 142 -9.97 -3.09 -7.06
CA LEU A 142 -10.78 -2.56 -5.97
C LEU A 142 -10.87 -3.49 -4.75
N MET A 143 -10.51 -4.77 -4.89
CA MET A 143 -10.65 -5.74 -3.81
C MET A 143 -9.84 -5.37 -2.57
N VAL A 144 -10.43 -5.54 -1.38
CA VAL A 144 -9.78 -5.26 -0.09
C VAL A 144 -8.50 -6.07 0.12
N ASN A 145 -8.47 -7.30 -0.39
CA ASN A 145 -7.33 -8.20 -0.29
C ASN A 145 -6.37 -8.10 -1.50
N ALA A 146 -6.55 -7.14 -2.40
CA ALA A 146 -5.70 -6.99 -3.58
C ALA A 146 -4.22 -6.83 -3.21
N CYS A 147 -3.91 -6.07 -2.15
CA CYS A 147 -2.55 -5.89 -1.69
C CYS A 147 -1.93 -7.22 -1.24
N ALA A 148 -2.59 -7.94 -0.33
CA ALA A 148 -2.11 -9.24 0.16
C ALA A 148 -1.96 -10.26 -0.98
N GLY A 149 -2.92 -10.30 -1.92
CA GLY A 149 -2.88 -11.16 -3.09
C GLY A 149 -1.67 -10.89 -3.99
N ASN A 150 -1.37 -9.62 -4.29
CA ASN A 150 -0.21 -9.27 -5.12
C ASN A 150 1.12 -9.56 -4.42
N VAL A 151 1.23 -9.31 -3.11
CA VAL A 151 2.44 -9.65 -2.35
C VAL A 151 2.68 -11.15 -2.27
N SER A 152 1.62 -11.96 -2.28
CA SER A 152 1.74 -13.43 -2.20
C SER A 152 2.12 -14.11 -3.52
N ILE A 153 1.95 -13.43 -4.66
CA ILE A 153 2.31 -13.92 -6.00
C ILE A 153 3.80 -13.72 -6.26
#